data_5d36e751032e063b8ecddaf078299f15
#
_entry.id   5d36e751032e063b8ecddaf078299f15
#
_cell.length_a   1.000
_cell.length_b   1.000
_cell.length_c   1.000
_cell.angle_alpha   90.00
_cell.angle_beta   90.00
_cell.angle_gamma   90.00
#
_symmetry.space_group_name_H-M   'P 1'
#
loop_
_entity.id
_entity.type
_entity.pdbx_description
1 polymer ?
#
loop_
_entity_poly.entity_id
_entity_poly.type
_entity_poly.pdbx_seq_one_letter_code
_entity_poly.pdbx_strand_id
1 'polypeptide(L)'
;AYYMSKSTVNMDWMKNMPPERQKYMKARMKTALEKNYILDFDSSTSYFKEEVTLEAGGSGGGGFNWMQFVAGPAQGDIYKDIQENMYINKRELFGKIFLITDSLAPTKWVMTGETKKIGIYNAYKATYTKEVEEDVFSFSRRQRDNQNTNEENNPILPKTKTVVMTAWFTPEIPVSTGPAMYGGLPGLILE
;
A
#
# COMPACT_ATOMS: atom_id res chain seq x y z
N ALA A 1 16.94 -2.06 -3.82
CA ALA A 1 16.46 -0.81 -3.23
C ALA A 1 15.72 -1.09 -1.93
N TYR A 2 15.72 -0.13 -1.02
CA TYR A 2 15.01 -0.19 0.26
C TYR A 2 13.92 0.86 0.28
N TYR A 3 12.72 0.46 0.73
CA TYR A 3 11.58 1.36 0.85
C TYR A 3 11.01 1.30 2.26
N MET A 4 10.65 2.47 2.79
CA MET A 4 9.91 2.57 4.04
C MET A 4 8.48 3.00 3.74
N SER A 5 7.52 2.19 4.14
CA SER A 5 6.10 2.54 4.08
C SER A 5 5.67 3.17 5.40
N LYS A 6 4.95 4.29 5.30
CA LYS A 6 4.27 4.93 6.43
C LYS A 6 2.80 5.10 6.08
N SER A 7 1.94 4.40 6.79
CA SER A 7 0.50 4.55 6.64
C SER A 7 -0.06 5.46 7.72
N THR A 8 -1.01 6.31 7.36
CA THR A 8 -1.70 7.19 8.29
C THR A 8 -3.14 6.73 8.46
N VAL A 9 -3.56 6.50 9.70
CA VAL A 9 -4.93 6.11 10.03
C VAL A 9 -5.55 7.17 10.92
N ASN A 10 -6.81 7.53 10.66
CA ASN A 10 -7.55 8.41 11.56
C ASN A 10 -7.73 7.73 12.92
N MET A 11 -7.23 8.38 13.97
CA MET A 11 -7.22 7.87 15.34
C MET A 11 -8.20 8.61 16.27
N ASP A 12 -9.19 9.33 15.72
CA ASP A 12 -10.14 10.11 16.50
C ASP A 12 -10.91 9.27 17.53
N TRP A 13 -11.13 8.00 17.23
CA TRP A 13 -11.76 7.04 18.14
C TRP A 13 -10.98 6.79 19.45
N MET A 14 -9.67 7.13 19.47
CA MET A 14 -8.85 6.99 20.67
C MET A 14 -8.99 8.17 21.64
N LYS A 15 -9.55 9.30 21.21
CA LYS A 15 -9.65 10.52 22.03
C LYS A 15 -10.36 10.29 23.37
N ASN A 16 -11.29 9.33 23.42
CA ASN A 16 -12.08 8.98 24.61
C ASN A 16 -11.43 7.91 25.51
N MET A 17 -10.18 7.48 25.20
CA MET A 17 -9.47 6.49 26.00
C MET A 17 -8.57 7.16 27.05
N PRO A 18 -8.27 6.47 28.19
CA PRO A 18 -7.28 6.93 29.16
C PRO A 18 -5.92 7.20 28.50
N PRO A 19 -5.17 8.25 28.93
CA PRO A 19 -3.91 8.67 28.30
C PRO A 19 -2.86 7.57 28.15
N GLU A 20 -2.70 6.73 29.17
CA GLU A 20 -1.79 5.57 29.16
C GLU A 20 -2.13 4.57 28.06
N ARG A 21 -3.41 4.28 27.89
CA ARG A 21 -3.92 3.37 26.88
C ARG A 21 -3.75 3.94 25.48
N GLN A 22 -3.96 5.28 25.32
CA GLN A 22 -3.69 5.97 24.05
C GLN A 22 -2.21 5.86 23.67
N LYS A 23 -1.29 6.09 24.62
CA LYS A 23 0.16 5.99 24.39
C LYS A 23 0.57 4.59 23.94
N TYR A 24 0.10 3.57 24.64
CA TYR A 24 0.36 2.17 24.28
C TYR A 24 -0.18 1.81 22.88
N MET A 25 -1.42 2.19 22.60
CA MET A 25 -2.04 1.91 21.30
C MET A 25 -1.34 2.65 20.16
N LYS A 26 -0.97 3.92 20.35
CA LYS A 26 -0.21 4.71 19.35
C LYS A 26 1.14 4.08 19.05
N ALA A 27 1.88 3.62 20.06
CA ALA A 27 3.17 2.96 19.88
C ALA A 27 3.01 1.66 19.07
N ARG A 28 2.04 0.82 19.43
CA ARG A 28 1.75 -0.44 18.73
C ARG A 28 1.28 -0.20 17.29
N MET A 29 0.44 0.80 17.07
CA MET A 29 -0.01 1.16 15.71
C MET A 29 1.13 1.71 14.88
N LYS A 30 2.03 2.51 15.45
CA LYS A 30 3.21 3.02 14.73
C LYS A 30 4.03 1.87 14.15
N THR A 31 4.37 0.88 14.96
CA THR A 31 5.12 -0.30 14.50
C THR A 31 4.38 -1.10 13.41
N ALA A 32 3.04 -1.17 13.49
CA ALA A 32 2.24 -1.87 12.50
C ALA A 32 2.06 -1.08 11.19
N LEU A 33 2.14 0.25 11.23
CA LEU A 33 1.93 1.16 10.10
C LEU A 33 3.23 1.60 9.42
N GLU A 34 4.38 1.41 10.08
CA GLU A 34 5.71 1.64 9.50
C GLU A 34 6.32 0.28 9.15
N LYS A 35 6.56 0.03 7.88
CA LYS A 35 7.13 -1.21 7.38
C LYS A 35 8.26 -0.93 6.42
N ASN A 36 9.28 -1.76 6.48
CA ASN A 36 10.39 -1.72 5.54
C ASN A 36 10.23 -2.81 4.50
N TYR A 37 10.63 -2.49 3.27
CA TYR A 37 10.58 -3.39 2.14
C TYR A 37 11.89 -3.37 1.37
N ILE A 38 12.21 -4.50 0.77
CA ILE A 38 13.36 -4.68 -0.10
C ILE A 38 12.84 -4.94 -1.51
N LEU A 39 13.39 -4.23 -2.49
CA LEU A 39 13.21 -4.50 -3.90
C LEU A 39 14.56 -4.95 -4.47
N ASP A 40 14.66 -6.23 -4.79
CA ASP A 40 15.73 -6.80 -5.59
C ASP A 40 15.31 -6.75 -7.06
N PHE A 41 16.17 -6.30 -7.97
CA PHE A 41 15.80 -6.14 -9.38
C PHE A 41 17.02 -6.24 -10.30
N ASP A 42 16.77 -6.66 -11.52
CA ASP A 42 17.66 -6.56 -12.67
C ASP A 42 16.96 -5.80 -13.82
N SER A 43 17.47 -5.93 -15.04
CA SER A 43 16.90 -5.23 -16.21
C SER A 43 15.52 -5.73 -16.63
N SER A 44 15.13 -6.93 -16.25
CA SER A 44 13.92 -7.62 -16.73
C SER A 44 12.99 -8.07 -15.61
N THR A 45 13.52 -8.31 -14.43
CA THR A 45 12.75 -8.87 -13.31
C THR A 45 12.90 -8.05 -12.04
N SER A 46 11.93 -8.17 -11.15
CA SER A 46 12.04 -7.60 -9.81
C SER A 46 11.29 -8.43 -8.76
N TYR A 47 11.82 -8.42 -7.54
CA TYR A 47 11.24 -9.11 -6.39
C TYR A 47 11.10 -8.15 -5.22
N PHE A 48 9.88 -7.88 -4.82
CA PHE A 48 9.53 -6.98 -3.73
C PHE A 48 9.01 -7.78 -2.54
N LYS A 49 9.61 -7.58 -1.38
CA LYS A 49 9.24 -8.30 -0.15
C LYS A 49 9.34 -7.40 1.07
N GLU A 50 8.55 -7.71 2.11
CA GLU A 50 8.69 -7.08 3.42
C GLU A 50 9.99 -7.54 4.09
N GLU A 51 10.74 -6.59 4.66
CA GLU A 51 11.90 -6.90 5.50
C GLU A 51 11.39 -7.34 6.87
N VAL A 52 11.49 -8.63 7.16
CA VAL A 52 11.07 -9.19 8.44
C VAL A 52 12.11 -8.84 9.50
N THR A 53 11.78 -7.92 10.38
CA THR A 53 12.58 -7.65 11.59
C THR A 53 12.21 -8.65 12.69
N LEU A 54 13.19 -9.35 13.23
CA LEU A 54 13.03 -10.36 14.29
C LEU A 54 12.50 -9.78 15.63
N GLU A 55 12.38 -8.48 15.77
CA GLU A 55 11.89 -7.82 16.99
C GLU A 55 10.36 -7.85 17.17
N ALA A 56 9.61 -8.36 16.22
CA ALA A 56 8.16 -8.51 16.33
C ALA A 56 7.71 -9.79 17.07
N GLY A 57 8.57 -10.39 17.89
CA GLY A 57 8.28 -11.53 18.75
C GLY A 57 7.38 -11.18 19.94
N GLY A 58 6.15 -10.83 19.70
CA GLY A 58 5.17 -10.46 20.74
C GLY A 58 3.73 -10.71 20.33
N SER A 59 3.45 -11.70 19.50
CA SER A 59 2.08 -12.11 19.17
C SER A 59 1.74 -13.47 19.78
N GLY A 60 1.76 -13.54 21.10
CA GLY A 60 1.01 -14.56 21.81
C GLY A 60 -0.48 -14.18 21.80
N GLY A 61 -1.26 -14.75 20.91
CA GLY A 61 -2.70 -14.58 20.92
C GLY A 61 -3.28 -14.80 19.52
N GLY A 62 -3.96 -15.93 19.32
CA GLY A 62 -4.61 -16.30 18.05
C GLY A 62 -5.80 -15.41 17.68
N GLY A 63 -5.57 -14.10 17.53
CA GLY A 63 -6.51 -13.14 17.01
C GLY A 63 -6.21 -12.88 15.54
N PHE A 64 -7.25 -12.91 14.71
CA PHE A 64 -7.23 -12.45 13.33
C PHE A 64 -6.48 -11.12 13.24
N ASN A 65 -5.32 -11.10 12.57
CA ASN A 65 -4.50 -9.90 12.43
C ASN A 65 -5.14 -8.97 11.38
N TRP A 66 -6.24 -8.31 11.78
CA TRP A 66 -6.99 -7.38 10.93
C TRP A 66 -6.10 -6.25 10.36
N MET A 67 -4.99 -5.93 11.06
CA MET A 67 -4.01 -4.96 10.61
C MET A 67 -3.30 -5.44 9.33
N GLN A 68 -3.09 -6.74 9.17
CA GLN A 68 -2.51 -7.31 7.95
C GLN A 68 -3.47 -7.17 6.77
N PHE A 69 -4.77 -7.18 7.03
CA PHE A 69 -5.80 -6.95 6.02
C PHE A 69 -5.89 -5.46 5.60
N VAL A 70 -5.63 -4.52 6.52
CA VAL A 70 -5.69 -3.06 6.28
C VAL A 70 -4.41 -2.53 5.62
N ALA A 71 -3.29 -3.26 5.68
CA ALA A 71 -1.99 -2.80 5.18
C ALA A 71 -1.92 -2.57 3.65
N GLY A 72 -2.98 -2.90 2.90
CA GLY A 72 -3.13 -2.52 1.50
C GLY A 72 -2.39 -3.43 0.49
N PRO A 73 -2.16 -2.94 -0.74
CA PRO A 73 -1.70 -3.75 -1.88
C PRO A 73 -0.27 -4.31 -1.76
N ALA A 74 0.49 -3.88 -0.76
CA ALA A 74 1.84 -4.39 -0.51
C ALA A 74 1.87 -5.68 0.34
N GLN A 75 0.73 -6.36 0.51
CA GLN A 75 0.67 -7.62 1.25
C GLN A 75 1.27 -8.77 0.44
N GLY A 76 2.29 -9.39 1.01
CA GLY A 76 2.97 -10.55 0.43
C GLY A 76 4.15 -10.19 -0.46
N ASP A 77 4.83 -11.24 -0.91
CA ASP A 77 5.96 -11.12 -1.82
C ASP A 77 5.45 -10.95 -3.25
N ILE A 78 6.04 -10.04 -4.00
CA ILE A 78 5.65 -9.75 -5.38
C ILE A 78 6.87 -9.93 -6.29
N TYR A 79 6.81 -10.93 -7.16
CA TYR A 79 7.72 -11.09 -8.28
C TYR A 79 7.09 -10.47 -9.52
N LYS A 80 7.85 -9.68 -10.27
CA LYS A 80 7.44 -9.10 -11.57
C LYS A 80 8.43 -9.51 -12.65
N ASP A 81 7.91 -9.96 -13.77
CA ASP A 81 8.62 -10.09 -15.02
C ASP A 81 8.16 -8.96 -15.95
N ILE A 82 9.08 -8.02 -16.22
CA ILE A 82 8.79 -6.81 -16.97
C ILE A 82 8.71 -7.13 -18.48
N GLN A 83 9.48 -8.11 -18.94
CA GLN A 83 9.51 -8.52 -20.35
C GLN A 83 8.26 -9.31 -20.73
N GLU A 84 7.87 -10.26 -19.89
CA GLU A 84 6.66 -11.07 -20.09
C GLU A 84 5.38 -10.32 -19.65
N ASN A 85 5.52 -9.12 -19.08
CA ASN A 85 4.43 -8.28 -18.60
C ASN A 85 3.53 -9.01 -17.61
N MET A 86 4.12 -9.77 -16.69
CA MET A 86 3.39 -10.57 -15.70
C MET A 86 3.93 -10.36 -14.29
N TYR A 87 3.10 -10.71 -13.31
CA TYR A 87 3.53 -10.77 -11.91
C TYR A 87 3.01 -12.02 -11.22
N ILE A 88 3.72 -12.41 -10.15
CA ILE A 88 3.30 -13.43 -9.21
C ILE A 88 3.27 -12.80 -7.83
N ASN A 89 2.10 -12.82 -7.19
CA ASN A 89 1.93 -12.31 -5.83
C ASN A 89 1.68 -13.50 -4.89
N LYS A 90 2.62 -13.73 -3.98
CA LYS A 90 2.50 -14.74 -2.93
C LYS A 90 1.82 -14.11 -1.71
N ARG A 91 0.66 -14.62 -1.36
CA ARG A 91 -0.12 -14.18 -0.19
C ARG A 91 -0.42 -15.34 0.74
N GLU A 92 -0.38 -15.05 2.02
CA GLU A 92 -0.84 -15.98 3.05
C GLU A 92 -2.20 -15.50 3.59
N LEU A 93 -3.20 -16.36 3.50
CA LEU A 93 -4.54 -16.11 4.03
C LEU A 93 -4.97 -17.34 4.85
N PHE A 94 -5.29 -17.13 6.11
CA PHE A 94 -5.75 -18.21 7.02
C PHE A 94 -4.78 -19.40 7.09
N GLY A 95 -3.47 -19.15 7.09
CA GLY A 95 -2.43 -20.18 7.13
C GLY A 95 -2.23 -20.93 5.81
N LYS A 96 -2.89 -20.51 4.72
CA LYS A 96 -2.69 -21.06 3.38
C LYS A 96 -1.98 -20.06 2.49
N ILE A 97 -1.01 -20.55 1.72
CA ILE A 97 -0.25 -19.74 0.76
C ILE A 97 -0.97 -19.80 -0.59
N PHE A 98 -1.23 -18.63 -1.15
CA PHE A 98 -1.79 -18.44 -2.47
C PHE A 98 -0.74 -17.77 -3.37
N LEU A 99 -0.60 -18.27 -4.58
CA LEU A 99 0.16 -17.64 -5.65
C LEU A 99 -0.85 -17.10 -6.68
N ILE A 100 -0.90 -15.79 -6.79
CA ILE A 100 -1.76 -15.09 -7.73
C ILE A 100 -0.89 -14.66 -8.90
N THR A 101 -1.15 -15.20 -10.07
CA THR A 101 -0.45 -14.84 -11.32
C THR A 101 -1.41 -14.05 -12.20
N ASP A 102 -0.97 -12.87 -12.67
CA ASP A 102 -1.74 -12.03 -13.58
C ASP A 102 -0.79 -11.12 -14.38
N SER A 103 -1.34 -10.42 -15.36
CA SER A 103 -0.61 -9.44 -16.17
C SER A 103 -0.40 -8.13 -15.41
N LEU A 104 0.75 -7.47 -15.67
CA LEU A 104 1.00 -6.12 -15.18
C LEU A 104 0.11 -5.15 -15.93
N ALA A 105 -0.90 -4.61 -15.23
CA ALA A 105 -1.77 -3.60 -15.81
C ALA A 105 -0.99 -2.31 -16.13
N PRO A 106 -1.10 -1.78 -17.35
CA PRO A 106 -0.40 -0.55 -17.71
C PRO A 106 -0.91 0.63 -16.86
N THR A 107 -0.01 1.24 -16.12
CA THR A 107 -0.32 2.43 -15.34
C THR A 107 -0.16 3.68 -16.21
N LYS A 108 -1.22 4.46 -16.34
CA LYS A 108 -1.21 5.70 -17.14
C LYS A 108 -0.64 6.87 -16.31
N TRP A 109 0.68 6.92 -16.23
CA TRP A 109 1.39 7.99 -15.55
C TRP A 109 1.34 9.28 -16.34
N VAL A 110 1.15 10.40 -15.64
CA VAL A 110 1.22 11.76 -16.17
C VAL A 110 2.42 12.46 -15.55
N MET A 111 3.38 12.88 -16.38
CA MET A 111 4.57 13.61 -15.95
C MET A 111 4.19 15.05 -15.58
N THR A 112 4.62 15.51 -14.40
CA THR A 112 4.29 16.88 -13.94
C THR A 112 5.38 17.91 -14.24
N GLY A 113 6.57 17.48 -14.64
CA GLY A 113 7.73 18.35 -14.83
C GLY A 113 8.46 18.76 -13.56
N GLU A 114 7.95 18.39 -12.38
CA GLU A 114 8.61 18.65 -11.10
C GLU A 114 9.80 17.72 -10.89
N THR A 115 10.87 18.24 -10.29
CA THR A 115 12.09 17.48 -9.98
C THR A 115 12.52 17.69 -8.54
N LYS A 116 13.13 16.67 -7.94
CA LYS A 116 13.81 16.76 -6.64
C LYS A 116 15.01 15.82 -6.59
N LYS A 117 15.90 16.02 -5.62
CA LYS A 117 16.95 15.04 -5.31
C LYS A 117 16.44 14.02 -4.27
N ILE A 118 16.66 12.72 -4.55
CA ILE A 118 16.46 11.64 -3.59
C ILE A 118 17.80 10.88 -3.49
N GLY A 119 18.46 11.01 -2.35
CA GLY A 119 19.83 10.54 -2.21
C GLY A 119 20.76 11.25 -3.19
N ILE A 120 21.44 10.47 -4.05
CA ILE A 120 22.34 10.96 -5.09
C ILE A 120 21.64 11.18 -6.44
N TYR A 121 20.40 10.70 -6.61
CA TYR A 121 19.69 10.67 -7.88
C TYR A 121 18.81 11.91 -8.09
N ASN A 122 18.68 12.35 -9.33
CA ASN A 122 17.67 13.31 -9.75
C ASN A 122 16.37 12.55 -10.02
N ALA A 123 15.34 12.89 -9.29
CA ALA A 123 14.03 12.26 -9.40
C ALA A 123 13.01 13.19 -10.06
N TYR A 124 12.15 12.61 -10.89
CA TYR A 124 11.08 13.27 -11.63
C TYR A 124 9.74 12.80 -11.10
N LYS A 125 8.79 13.72 -11.00
CA LYS A 125 7.45 13.43 -10.47
C LYS A 125 6.50 12.99 -11.58
N ALA A 126 5.81 11.91 -11.31
CA ALA A 126 4.67 11.46 -12.10
C ALA A 126 3.45 11.24 -11.20
N THR A 127 2.25 11.42 -11.73
CA THR A 127 1.00 11.17 -11.04
C THR A 127 0.14 10.18 -11.81
N TYR A 128 -0.64 9.40 -11.08
CA TYR A 128 -1.62 8.49 -11.63
C TYR A 128 -2.91 8.59 -10.84
N THR A 129 -4.02 8.76 -11.56
CA THR A 129 -5.34 8.86 -10.93
C THR A 129 -6.13 7.58 -11.22
N LYS A 130 -6.65 6.97 -10.16
CA LYS A 130 -7.50 5.77 -10.24
C LYS A 130 -8.77 5.98 -9.45
N GLU A 131 -9.88 5.58 -10.03
CA GLU A 131 -11.14 5.42 -9.29
C GLU A 131 -11.14 4.07 -8.59
N VAL A 132 -11.39 4.07 -7.29
CA VAL A 132 -11.46 2.87 -6.45
C VAL A 132 -12.85 2.83 -5.83
N GLU A 133 -13.49 1.69 -5.88
CA GLU A 133 -14.75 1.51 -5.16
C GLU A 133 -14.47 1.54 -3.64
N GLU A 134 -15.28 2.29 -2.90
CA GLU A 134 -15.21 2.24 -1.43
C GLU A 134 -15.68 0.85 -0.99
N ASP A 135 -14.77 0.09 -0.39
CA ASP A 135 -15.07 -1.26 0.11
C ASP A 135 -16.29 -1.28 1.01
N VAL A 136 -17.11 -2.30 0.79
CA VAL A 136 -18.37 -2.60 1.50
C VAL A 136 -18.16 -2.70 3.03
N PHE A 137 -16.93 -2.88 3.50
CA PHE A 137 -16.58 -2.93 4.92
C PHE A 137 -16.67 -1.58 5.67
N SER A 138 -16.75 -0.45 4.95
CA SER A 138 -17.03 0.84 5.60
C SER A 138 -18.49 0.98 6.04
N PHE A 139 -19.38 0.08 5.62
CA PHE A 139 -20.82 0.10 5.95
C PHE A 139 -21.12 -0.09 7.43
N SER A 140 -20.34 -0.90 8.14
CA SER A 140 -20.63 -1.23 9.55
C SER A 140 -20.51 -0.03 10.50
N ARG A 141 -19.85 1.04 10.08
CA ARG A 141 -19.60 2.21 10.92
C ARG A 141 -20.65 3.31 10.77
N ARG A 142 -21.28 3.41 9.59
CA ARG A 142 -22.30 4.45 9.31
C ARG A 142 -23.67 4.13 9.88
N GLN A 143 -23.98 2.86 10.15
CA GLN A 143 -25.31 2.44 10.59
C GLN A 143 -25.63 2.81 12.05
N ARG A 144 -24.64 3.30 12.82
CA ARG A 144 -24.87 3.74 14.22
C ARG A 144 -25.18 5.21 14.42
N ASP A 145 -25.00 6.05 13.41
CA ASP A 145 -25.04 7.52 13.62
C ASP A 145 -26.15 8.28 12.89
N ASN A 146 -27.04 7.65 12.11
CA ASN A 146 -28.06 8.43 11.42
C ASN A 146 -29.44 7.78 11.34
N GLN A 147 -30.33 8.29 12.19
CA GLN A 147 -31.78 8.21 12.01
C GLN A 147 -32.33 9.39 11.16
N ASN A 148 -31.57 9.99 10.27
CA ASN A 148 -32.07 10.99 9.33
C ASN A 148 -31.74 10.57 7.90
N THR A 149 -32.74 9.94 7.29
CA THR A 149 -32.74 9.52 5.89
C THR A 149 -33.06 10.69 4.98
N ASN A 150 -32.05 11.17 4.25
CA ASN A 150 -32.26 11.86 2.97
C ASN A 150 -31.90 10.89 1.85
N GLU A 151 -32.71 10.82 0.81
CA GLU A 151 -32.71 9.85 -0.29
C GLU A 151 -31.43 9.76 -1.14
N GLU A 152 -30.45 10.64 -0.93
CA GLU A 152 -29.15 10.61 -1.61
C GLU A 152 -28.17 9.55 -1.08
N ASN A 153 -28.50 8.86 -0.01
CA ASN A 153 -27.67 7.81 0.61
C ASN A 153 -28.26 6.41 0.40
N ASN A 154 -28.45 6.01 -0.85
CA ASN A 154 -28.79 4.61 -1.16
C ASN A 154 -27.61 3.70 -0.84
N PRO A 155 -27.69 2.79 0.17
CA PRO A 155 -26.57 1.99 0.62
C PRO A 155 -26.14 0.87 -0.36
N ILE A 156 -26.84 0.76 -1.49
CA ILE A 156 -26.63 -0.31 -2.50
C ILE A 156 -25.73 0.15 -3.65
N LEU A 157 -25.49 1.45 -3.81
CA LEU A 157 -24.61 1.93 -4.87
C LEU A 157 -23.15 2.01 -4.37
N PRO A 158 -22.20 1.34 -5.03
CA PRO A 158 -20.79 1.46 -4.72
C PRO A 158 -20.36 2.91 -4.91
N LYS A 159 -19.89 3.55 -3.84
CA LYS A 159 -19.30 4.88 -3.92
C LYS A 159 -17.89 4.75 -4.44
N THR A 160 -17.62 5.34 -5.59
CA THR A 160 -16.26 5.44 -6.12
C THR A 160 -15.52 6.61 -5.48
N LYS A 161 -14.27 6.38 -5.13
CA LYS A 161 -13.36 7.39 -4.62
C LYS A 161 -12.19 7.54 -5.59
N THR A 162 -11.92 8.77 -5.98
CA THR A 162 -10.73 9.09 -6.78
C THR A 162 -9.50 9.09 -5.89
N VAL A 163 -8.53 8.24 -6.20
CA VAL A 163 -7.23 8.18 -5.53
C VAL A 163 -6.17 8.67 -6.49
N VAL A 164 -5.42 9.70 -6.06
CA VAL A 164 -4.27 10.21 -6.80
C VAL A 164 -3.00 9.62 -6.17
N MET A 165 -2.24 8.90 -6.97
CA MET A 165 -0.93 8.38 -6.60
C MET A 165 0.15 9.25 -7.17
N THR A 166 1.18 9.52 -6.39
CA THR A 166 2.36 10.26 -6.80
C THR A 166 3.57 9.35 -6.73
N ALA A 167 4.36 9.32 -7.79
CA ALA A 167 5.61 8.61 -7.84
C ALA A 167 6.77 9.56 -8.18
N TRP A 168 7.92 9.32 -7.54
CA TRP A 168 9.18 9.94 -7.90
C TRP A 168 10.11 8.88 -8.44
N PHE A 169 10.51 8.99 -9.69
CA PHE A 169 11.36 8.02 -10.37
C PHE A 169 12.63 8.66 -10.91
N THR A 170 13.66 7.85 -11.13
CA THR A 170 14.90 8.29 -11.75
C THR A 170 15.22 7.51 -13.02
N PRO A 171 15.46 8.18 -14.17
CA PRO A 171 15.94 7.52 -15.38
C PRO A 171 17.44 7.13 -15.31
N GLU A 172 18.16 7.59 -14.27
CA GLU A 172 19.56 7.19 -14.04
C GLU A 172 19.67 5.69 -13.72
N ILE A 173 18.58 5.06 -13.29
CA ILE A 173 18.42 3.61 -13.15
C ILE A 173 17.34 3.18 -14.14
N PRO A 174 17.72 2.75 -15.37
CA PRO A 174 16.77 2.56 -16.47
C PRO A 174 16.02 1.23 -16.38
N VAL A 175 15.37 0.97 -15.25
CA VAL A 175 14.55 -0.22 -15.01
C VAL A 175 13.14 0.21 -14.69
N SER A 176 12.18 -0.21 -15.51
CA SER A 176 10.77 0.19 -15.41
C SER A 176 10.03 -0.54 -14.27
N THR A 177 10.55 -0.42 -13.04
CA THR A 177 10.00 -1.08 -11.85
C THR A 177 9.94 -0.14 -10.66
N GLY A 178 9.30 -0.61 -9.58
CA GLY A 178 9.15 0.13 -8.33
C GLY A 178 8.54 -0.75 -7.24
N PRO A 179 8.17 -0.15 -6.10
CA PRO A 179 7.60 -0.87 -4.97
C PRO A 179 6.25 -1.50 -5.32
N ALA A 180 5.94 -2.61 -4.69
CA ALA A 180 4.69 -3.36 -4.88
C ALA A 180 4.38 -3.64 -6.37
N MET A 181 3.17 -3.32 -6.80
CA MET A 181 2.71 -3.50 -8.19
C MET A 181 3.08 -2.35 -9.12
N TYR A 182 3.70 -1.29 -8.60
CA TYR A 182 3.98 -0.10 -9.38
C TYR A 182 5.21 -0.29 -10.28
N GLY A 183 5.13 0.32 -11.47
CA GLY A 183 6.14 0.32 -12.52
C GLY A 183 5.63 1.09 -13.73
N GLY A 184 6.24 0.89 -14.89
CA GLY A 184 5.83 1.51 -16.16
C GLY A 184 6.34 2.94 -16.38
N LEU A 185 7.17 3.47 -15.48
CA LEU A 185 7.91 4.70 -15.68
C LEU A 185 9.27 4.42 -16.35
N PRO A 186 9.85 5.39 -17.06
CA PRO A 186 11.14 5.20 -17.73
C PRO A 186 12.32 5.29 -16.76
N GLY A 187 12.27 4.48 -15.70
CA GLY A 187 13.26 4.40 -14.64
C GLY A 187 12.70 3.86 -13.34
N LEU A 188 13.59 3.63 -12.38
CA LEU A 188 13.23 3.10 -11.07
C LEU A 188 12.41 4.11 -10.26
N ILE A 189 11.27 3.69 -9.73
CA ILE A 189 10.48 4.47 -8.78
C ILE A 189 11.22 4.45 -7.44
N LEU A 190 11.55 5.64 -6.93
CA LEU A 190 12.27 5.82 -5.67
C LEU A 190 11.34 6.13 -4.49
N GLU A 191 10.18 6.76 -4.77
CA GLU A 191 9.18 7.14 -3.76
C GLU A 191 7.77 7.14 -4.35
#